data_d58bae9490647c57ceecda51e401e00b
#
_entry.id   d58bae9490647c57ceecda51e401e00b
#
_cell.length_a   1.000
_cell.length_b   1.000
_cell.length_c   1.000
_cell.angle_alpha   90.00
_cell.angle_beta   90.00
_cell.angle_gamma   90.00
#
_symmetry.space_group_name_H-M   'P 1'
#
loop_
_entity.id
_entity.type
_entity.pdbx_description
1 polymer ?
#
loop_
_entity_poly.entity_id
_entity_poly.type
_entity_poly.pdbx_seq_one_letter_code
_entity_poly.pdbx_strand_id
1 'polypeptide(L)'
;MEHELGRRTFLKGAGAFAAAGASAGVINLAGQQNALADHHASAIGGGTYDFDSVYDRVGTNSVKWDRQITKYGSDDFKIGMGIADMDFKAPACIGEALEARTKHENWGYLDSTESLKEAICNWNKERYGIDVAQETVTIASGVHPGLIAALLAISPPASKVIMNTPTYNGFWTDLKWSRTVANENKLIKDKNGVYHIDWDDFEARLTPDTHAFLLCNPQNPTGNCWSEDDLLRMGELCLKHGVTVLADEIHCDFVNKGQTYTPFASLPDKAIVDNSVTFKAVSKTFSLAGMKNAYFYSTNPVLLERVRYYHRADLNTLGIVANEAAYREGAPWLDALLPYIDANHDFAEQYLKSQCPDIRYKKAQGTYLAWLKMEDLVTGIDAKAKAEQAGLKSPEHYMEQWLVERAHVQLNPGS
;
A
#
# COMPACT_ATOMS: atom_id res chain seq x y z
N MET A 1 -5.10 -14.22 34.04
CA MET A 1 -3.65 -14.11 33.79
C MET A 1 -3.54 -13.78 32.30
N GLU A 2 -3.55 -12.49 32.00
CA GLU A 2 -3.38 -11.97 30.65
C GLU A 2 -1.92 -12.12 30.27
N HIS A 3 -1.67 -12.95 29.29
CA HIS A 3 -0.33 -13.01 28.66
C HIS A 3 -0.24 -11.87 27.65
N GLU A 4 0.45 -10.79 28.00
CA GLU A 4 0.95 -9.81 27.05
C GLU A 4 1.92 -10.51 26.08
N LEU A 5 1.41 -10.87 24.91
CA LEU A 5 2.21 -11.31 23.77
C LEU A 5 2.68 -10.06 23.02
N GLY A 6 3.78 -9.46 23.46
CA GLY A 6 4.42 -8.38 22.72
C GLY A 6 4.89 -8.87 21.33
N ARG A 7 5.01 -7.95 20.36
CA ARG A 7 5.54 -8.22 18.98
C ARG A 7 6.83 -9.07 19.00
N ARG A 8 7.65 -8.93 20.03
CA ARG A 8 8.88 -9.72 20.26
C ARG A 8 8.62 -11.21 20.50
N THR A 9 7.54 -11.56 21.16
CA THR A 9 7.19 -12.97 21.45
C THR A 9 6.71 -13.69 20.19
N PHE A 10 6.06 -12.96 19.28
CA PHE A 10 5.62 -13.50 18.00
C PHE A 10 6.79 -13.93 17.10
N LEU A 11 7.78 -13.05 16.91
CA LEU A 11 8.96 -13.38 16.08
C LEU A 11 9.74 -14.58 16.65
N LYS A 12 9.72 -14.79 17.97
CA LYS A 12 10.29 -15.98 18.61
C LYS A 12 9.46 -17.25 18.35
N GLY A 13 8.14 -17.12 18.26
CA GLY A 13 7.24 -18.24 17.98
C GLY A 13 7.31 -18.73 16.52
N ALA A 14 7.35 -17.80 15.55
CA ALA A 14 7.40 -18.12 14.13
C ALA A 14 8.69 -18.87 13.74
N GLY A 15 9.83 -18.54 14.38
CA GLY A 15 11.09 -19.22 14.15
C GLY A 15 11.14 -20.67 14.68
N ALA A 16 10.37 -20.99 15.73
CA ALA A 16 10.34 -22.35 16.30
C ALA A 16 9.52 -23.33 15.45
N PHE A 17 8.58 -22.86 14.64
CA PHE A 17 7.72 -23.74 13.83
C PHE A 17 8.31 -24.10 12.46
N ALA A 18 9.17 -23.27 11.88
CA ALA A 18 9.88 -23.61 10.63
C ALA A 18 10.93 -24.73 10.81
N ALA A 19 11.43 -24.91 12.04
CA ALA A 19 12.44 -25.93 12.36
C ALA A 19 11.88 -27.36 12.58
N ALA A 20 10.57 -27.53 12.66
CA ALA A 20 9.96 -28.83 12.96
C ALA A 20 9.87 -29.82 11.77
N GLY A 21 10.30 -29.40 10.58
CA GLY A 21 10.32 -30.21 9.35
C GLY A 21 11.68 -30.75 8.91
N ALA A 22 12.79 -30.35 9.55
CA ALA A 22 14.14 -30.81 9.19
C ALA A 22 14.82 -31.43 10.40
N SER A 23 15.25 -32.70 10.25
CA SER A 23 15.90 -33.51 11.26
C SER A 23 17.22 -32.95 11.76
N ALA A 24 17.37 -32.97 13.11
CA ALA A 24 18.60 -33.07 13.88
C ALA A 24 19.70 -32.01 13.69
N GLY A 25 19.63 -30.98 14.49
CA GLY A 25 20.75 -30.07 14.76
C GLY A 25 20.36 -29.05 15.80
N VAL A 26 20.23 -29.43 17.08
CA VAL A 26 20.01 -28.50 18.19
C VAL A 26 21.28 -27.70 18.40
N ILE A 27 21.42 -26.57 17.76
CA ILE A 27 22.42 -25.55 18.06
C ILE A 27 21.71 -24.40 18.79
N ASN A 28 22.32 -23.91 19.83
CA ASN A 28 21.91 -22.91 20.81
C ASN A 28 21.27 -21.63 20.21
N LEU A 29 20.02 -21.74 19.75
CA LEU A 29 19.27 -20.68 19.06
C LEU A 29 18.81 -19.53 19.99
N ALA A 30 18.73 -19.78 21.31
CA ALA A 30 18.22 -18.81 22.27
C ALA A 30 19.13 -17.57 22.45
N GLY A 31 20.46 -17.71 22.33
CA GLY A 31 21.39 -16.61 22.49
C GLY A 31 21.45 -15.67 21.28
N GLN A 32 21.34 -16.20 20.06
CA GLN A 32 21.38 -15.37 18.84
C GLN A 32 20.05 -14.64 18.58
N GLN A 33 18.92 -15.25 18.95
CA GLN A 33 17.60 -14.62 18.82
C GLN A 33 17.47 -13.40 19.74
N ASN A 34 18.04 -13.45 20.95
CA ASN A 34 18.06 -12.32 21.87
C ASN A 34 18.93 -11.18 21.35
N ALA A 35 20.11 -11.49 20.79
CA ALA A 35 21.02 -10.48 20.26
C ALA A 35 20.42 -9.71 19.06
N LEU A 36 19.73 -10.38 18.12
CA LEU A 36 19.07 -9.72 17.00
C LEU A 36 17.86 -8.88 17.44
N ALA A 37 17.09 -9.39 18.40
CA ALA A 37 15.95 -8.64 18.98
C ALA A 37 16.42 -7.43 19.79
N ASP A 38 17.53 -7.55 20.53
CA ASP A 38 18.11 -6.48 21.34
C ASP A 38 18.80 -5.42 20.46
N HIS A 39 19.45 -5.79 19.34
CA HIS A 39 19.97 -4.85 18.36
C HIS A 39 18.85 -4.03 17.69
N HIS A 40 17.72 -4.64 17.38
CA HIS A 40 16.57 -3.93 16.83
C HIS A 40 15.98 -2.95 17.87
N ALA A 41 15.89 -3.37 19.13
CA ALA A 41 15.36 -2.56 20.22
C ALA A 41 16.28 -1.36 20.58
N SER A 42 17.60 -1.54 20.54
CA SER A 42 18.56 -0.48 20.87
C SER A 42 18.71 0.57 19.75
N ALA A 43 18.38 0.23 18.50
CA ALA A 43 18.46 1.14 17.37
C ALA A 43 17.26 2.12 17.27
N ILE A 44 16.14 1.85 17.95
CA ILE A 44 14.87 2.57 17.76
C ILE A 44 14.30 3.13 19.08
N GLY A 45 14.85 2.79 20.23
CA GLY A 45 14.35 3.19 21.55
C GLY A 45 14.80 4.59 21.97
N GLY A 46 13.94 5.60 21.85
CA GLY A 46 14.16 6.97 22.34
C GLY A 46 13.29 8.05 21.71
N GLY A 47 12.35 7.71 20.86
CA GLY A 47 11.45 8.66 20.19
C GLY A 47 10.23 9.08 21.00
N THR A 48 9.66 10.23 20.63
CA THR A 48 8.44 10.81 21.21
C THR A 48 7.20 9.90 21.02
N TYR A 49 7.26 8.93 20.10
CA TYR A 49 6.16 8.04 19.73
C TYR A 49 6.48 6.58 20.02
N ASP A 50 5.51 5.85 20.59
CA ASP A 50 5.63 4.41 20.85
C ASP A 50 5.04 3.60 19.69
N PHE A 51 5.91 2.94 18.93
CA PHE A 51 5.53 2.02 17.86
C PHE A 51 5.72 0.54 18.24
N ASP A 52 6.25 0.25 19.43
CA ASP A 52 6.49 -1.11 19.91
C ASP A 52 5.30 -1.71 20.66
N SER A 53 4.53 -0.88 21.36
CA SER A 53 3.33 -1.33 22.07
C SER A 53 2.26 -1.81 21.10
N VAL A 54 1.68 -2.97 21.41
CA VAL A 54 0.54 -3.50 20.65
C VAL A 54 -0.67 -2.59 20.85
N TYR A 55 -1.19 -2.05 19.76
CA TYR A 55 -2.45 -1.31 19.77
C TYR A 55 -3.57 -2.26 19.36
N ASP A 56 -4.40 -2.66 20.33
CA ASP A 56 -5.49 -3.60 20.09
C ASP A 56 -6.57 -3.00 19.19
N ARG A 57 -6.95 -3.73 18.16
CA ARG A 57 -7.97 -3.34 17.19
C ARG A 57 -9.13 -4.33 17.12
N VAL A 58 -9.17 -5.31 18.01
CA VAL A 58 -10.29 -6.25 18.11
C VAL A 58 -11.51 -5.52 18.67
N GLY A 59 -12.68 -5.79 18.10
CA GLY A 59 -13.93 -5.12 18.48
C GLY A 59 -14.16 -3.77 17.80
N THR A 60 -13.32 -3.39 16.82
CA THR A 60 -13.44 -2.12 16.08
C THR A 60 -14.06 -2.28 14.67
N ASN A 61 -14.62 -3.42 14.34
CA ASN A 61 -15.07 -3.83 13.02
C ASN A 61 -13.94 -3.86 11.98
N SER A 62 -12.73 -4.15 12.41
CA SER A 62 -11.54 -4.20 11.56
C SER A 62 -11.61 -5.35 10.55
N VAL A 63 -11.40 -5.05 9.27
CA VAL A 63 -11.25 -6.07 8.21
C VAL A 63 -10.00 -6.93 8.46
N LYS A 64 -8.96 -6.34 9.03
CA LYS A 64 -7.68 -7.00 9.34
C LYS A 64 -7.78 -7.91 10.55
N TRP A 65 -8.65 -7.59 11.53
CA TRP A 65 -8.78 -8.33 12.79
C TRP A 65 -10.14 -9.02 12.92
N ASP A 66 -11.22 -8.28 13.16
CA ASP A 66 -12.54 -8.87 13.47
C ASP A 66 -13.08 -9.78 12.38
N ARG A 67 -12.92 -9.36 11.10
CA ARG A 67 -13.33 -10.19 9.98
C ARG A 67 -12.51 -11.48 9.86
N GLN A 68 -11.20 -11.43 10.14
CA GLN A 68 -10.35 -12.61 10.08
C GLN A 68 -10.61 -13.55 11.26
N ILE A 69 -10.84 -13.00 12.45
CA ILE A 69 -11.28 -13.79 13.62
C ILE A 69 -12.61 -14.51 13.30
N THR A 70 -13.56 -13.81 12.66
CA THR A 70 -14.82 -14.43 12.22
C THR A 70 -14.60 -15.56 11.20
N LYS A 71 -13.60 -15.39 10.30
CA LYS A 71 -13.30 -16.38 9.24
C LYS A 71 -12.57 -17.61 9.77
N TYR A 72 -11.59 -17.43 10.65
CA TYR A 72 -10.64 -18.48 11.07
C TYR A 72 -10.79 -18.95 12.52
N GLY A 73 -11.51 -18.18 13.36
CA GLY A 73 -11.55 -18.40 14.81
C GLY A 73 -10.41 -17.70 15.55
N SER A 74 -10.68 -17.30 16.81
CA SER A 74 -9.72 -16.59 17.67
C SER A 74 -8.54 -17.46 18.11
N ASP A 75 -8.67 -18.79 18.06
CA ASP A 75 -7.62 -19.72 18.46
C ASP A 75 -6.57 -19.89 17.37
N ASP A 76 -6.97 -19.91 16.13
CA ASP A 76 -6.10 -20.11 14.96
C ASP A 76 -5.55 -18.81 14.40
N PHE A 77 -6.26 -17.68 14.55
CA PHE A 77 -5.82 -16.37 14.05
C PHE A 77 -5.28 -15.50 15.18
N LYS A 78 -3.98 -15.21 15.18
CA LYS A 78 -3.31 -14.34 16.17
C LYS A 78 -2.72 -13.08 15.56
N ILE A 79 -2.35 -13.08 14.27
CA ILE A 79 -1.67 -11.97 13.61
C ILE A 79 -2.23 -11.75 12.22
N GLY A 80 -2.81 -10.56 12.03
CA GLY A 80 -3.29 -10.08 10.74
C GLY A 80 -2.23 -9.25 10.02
N MET A 81 -1.75 -9.71 8.87
CA MET A 81 -0.82 -8.99 8.00
C MET A 81 -1.33 -8.87 6.55
N GLY A 82 -2.55 -9.32 6.28
CA GLY A 82 -3.10 -9.36 4.93
C GLY A 82 -3.79 -8.06 4.47
N ILE A 83 -3.96 -7.08 5.33
CA ILE A 83 -4.59 -5.80 4.99
C ILE A 83 -3.60 -4.66 5.21
N ALA A 84 -3.48 -3.79 4.19
CA ALA A 84 -2.56 -2.67 4.20
C ALA A 84 -3.12 -1.47 4.99
N ASP A 85 -3.32 -1.67 6.28
CA ASP A 85 -3.44 -0.66 7.31
C ASP A 85 -2.51 -1.01 8.49
N MET A 86 -1.98 -0.01 9.17
CA MET A 86 -1.00 -0.22 10.24
C MET A 86 -1.71 -0.32 11.60
N ASP A 87 -1.12 -1.10 12.51
CA ASP A 87 -1.64 -1.28 13.87
C ASP A 87 -0.91 -0.37 14.87
N PHE A 88 -0.72 0.90 14.47
CA PHE A 88 -0.19 1.96 15.32
C PHE A 88 -1.31 2.91 15.73
N LYS A 89 -1.18 3.51 16.93
CA LYS A 89 -2.03 4.61 17.33
C LYS A 89 -1.76 5.80 16.38
N ALA A 90 -2.81 6.41 15.86
CA ALA A 90 -2.71 7.62 15.05
C ALA A 90 -2.08 8.78 15.85
N PRO A 91 -1.43 9.77 15.19
CA PRO A 91 -0.92 10.95 15.86
C PRO A 91 -2.04 11.70 16.63
N ALA A 92 -1.68 12.29 17.77
CA ALA A 92 -2.65 12.92 18.69
C ALA A 92 -3.48 14.03 18.03
N CYS A 93 -2.87 14.81 17.14
CA CYS A 93 -3.54 15.91 16.42
C CYS A 93 -4.84 15.46 15.72
N ILE A 94 -4.86 14.25 15.17
CA ILE A 94 -6.06 13.71 14.52
C ILE A 94 -7.18 13.46 15.55
N GLY A 95 -6.85 12.82 16.66
CA GLY A 95 -7.81 12.55 17.74
C GLY A 95 -8.37 13.83 18.35
N GLU A 96 -7.50 14.80 18.64
CA GLU A 96 -7.85 16.10 19.18
C GLU A 96 -8.77 16.90 18.26
N ALA A 97 -8.48 16.92 16.97
CA ALA A 97 -9.32 17.58 15.97
C ALA A 97 -10.71 16.93 15.86
N LEU A 98 -10.76 15.60 15.86
CA LEU A 98 -12.02 14.84 15.86
C LEU A 98 -12.83 15.10 17.13
N GLU A 99 -12.20 15.08 18.31
CA GLU A 99 -12.86 15.38 19.59
C GLU A 99 -13.42 16.81 19.59
N ALA A 100 -12.64 17.78 19.15
CA ALA A 100 -13.11 19.18 19.04
C ALA A 100 -14.33 19.29 18.11
N ARG A 101 -14.30 18.61 16.96
CA ARG A 101 -15.42 18.65 16.00
C ARG A 101 -16.66 17.96 16.52
N THR A 102 -16.55 16.87 17.24
CA THR A 102 -17.69 16.10 17.78
C THR A 102 -18.44 16.84 18.89
N LYS A 103 -17.81 17.81 19.56
CA LYS A 103 -18.48 18.69 20.53
C LYS A 103 -19.55 19.60 19.88
N HIS A 104 -19.51 19.79 18.57
CA HIS A 104 -20.53 20.50 17.82
C HIS A 104 -21.48 19.49 17.18
N GLU A 105 -22.66 19.33 17.71
CA GLU A 105 -23.61 18.24 17.40
C GLU A 105 -24.44 18.44 16.12
N ASN A 106 -24.16 19.46 15.30
CA ASN A 106 -24.82 19.64 13.99
C ASN A 106 -23.98 19.03 12.86
N TRP A 107 -24.63 18.18 12.06
CA TRP A 107 -24.03 17.38 10.98
C TRP A 107 -24.66 17.73 9.63
N GLY A 108 -24.93 19.01 9.38
CA GLY A 108 -25.47 19.51 8.11
C GLY A 108 -24.51 19.30 6.94
N TYR A 109 -24.95 19.71 5.75
CA TYR A 109 -24.16 19.60 4.54
C TYR A 109 -22.84 20.39 4.65
N LEU A 110 -21.78 19.79 4.12
CA LEU A 110 -20.49 20.45 3.97
C LEU A 110 -20.52 21.35 2.73
N ASP A 111 -19.89 22.52 2.84
CA ASP A 111 -19.67 23.42 1.74
C ASP A 111 -18.22 23.29 1.23
N SER A 112 -17.39 24.22 1.64
CA SER A 112 -16.04 24.34 1.11
C SER A 112 -15.04 23.42 1.81
N THR A 113 -14.08 22.93 1.01
CA THR A 113 -12.92 22.17 1.49
C THR A 113 -11.61 22.94 1.26
N GLU A 114 -11.69 24.28 1.12
CA GLU A 114 -10.53 25.13 0.76
C GLU A 114 -9.38 25.00 1.76
N SER A 115 -9.69 24.95 3.06
CA SER A 115 -8.69 24.77 4.11
C SER A 115 -7.97 23.41 4.01
N LEU A 116 -8.69 22.34 3.69
CA LEU A 116 -8.09 21.04 3.43
C LEU A 116 -7.24 21.06 2.15
N LYS A 117 -7.69 21.71 1.07
CA LYS A 117 -6.92 21.83 -0.17
C LYS A 117 -5.61 22.59 0.05
N GLU A 118 -5.66 23.67 0.82
CA GLU A 118 -4.45 24.41 1.22
C GLU A 118 -3.47 23.49 1.96
N ALA A 119 -3.93 22.71 2.95
CA ALA A 119 -3.10 21.77 3.67
C ALA A 119 -2.49 20.70 2.75
N ILE A 120 -3.25 20.19 1.77
CA ILE A 120 -2.78 19.26 0.74
C ILE A 120 -1.68 19.90 -0.13
N CYS A 121 -1.88 21.16 -0.59
CA CYS A 121 -0.88 21.88 -1.39
C CYS A 121 0.42 22.06 -0.61
N ASN A 122 0.33 22.50 0.64
CA ASN A 122 1.50 22.67 1.51
C ASN A 122 2.23 21.33 1.74
N TRP A 123 1.53 20.23 2.01
CA TRP A 123 2.12 18.92 2.14
C TRP A 123 2.91 18.48 0.89
N ASN A 124 2.31 18.67 -0.31
CA ASN A 124 2.99 18.32 -1.56
C ASN A 124 4.24 19.18 -1.79
N LYS A 125 4.18 20.48 -1.44
CA LYS A 125 5.30 21.38 -1.56
C LYS A 125 6.43 21.02 -0.59
N GLU A 126 6.10 20.83 0.68
CA GLU A 126 7.10 20.59 1.74
C GLU A 126 7.76 19.21 1.61
N ARG A 127 7.00 18.19 1.27
CA ARG A 127 7.53 16.81 1.22
C ARG A 127 8.07 16.40 -0.15
N TYR A 128 7.53 16.93 -1.22
CA TYR A 128 7.87 16.48 -2.59
C TYR A 128 8.36 17.60 -3.50
N GLY A 129 8.38 18.85 -3.03
CA GLY A 129 8.80 19.99 -3.84
C GLY A 129 7.85 20.34 -5.00
N ILE A 130 6.59 19.87 -4.96
CA ILE A 130 5.62 20.11 -6.02
C ILE A 130 4.70 21.25 -5.64
N ASP A 131 4.64 22.28 -6.48
CA ASP A 131 3.64 23.34 -6.39
C ASP A 131 2.34 22.89 -7.09
N VAL A 132 1.39 22.38 -6.30
CA VAL A 132 0.04 22.03 -6.78
C VAL A 132 -0.86 23.25 -6.63
N ALA A 133 -1.47 23.71 -7.72
CA ALA A 133 -2.42 24.82 -7.67
C ALA A 133 -3.73 24.35 -7.01
N GLN A 134 -4.21 25.10 -6.02
CA GLN A 134 -5.35 24.69 -5.17
C GLN A 134 -6.62 24.41 -5.96
N GLU A 135 -6.89 25.19 -7.03
CA GLU A 135 -8.03 25.02 -7.93
C GLU A 135 -7.97 23.71 -8.74
N THR A 136 -6.78 23.13 -8.91
CA THR A 136 -6.62 21.84 -9.59
C THR A 136 -6.90 20.64 -8.69
N VAL A 137 -6.94 20.84 -7.38
CA VAL A 137 -7.22 19.78 -6.41
C VAL A 137 -8.71 19.46 -6.37
N THR A 138 -9.06 18.21 -6.49
CA THR A 138 -10.42 17.70 -6.33
C THR A 138 -10.45 16.67 -5.20
N ILE A 139 -11.27 16.94 -4.18
CA ILE A 139 -11.43 16.02 -3.05
C ILE A 139 -12.34 14.86 -3.47
N ALA A 140 -11.95 13.65 -3.10
CA ALA A 140 -12.66 12.40 -3.37
C ALA A 140 -12.91 11.62 -2.07
N SER A 141 -13.91 10.77 -2.06
CA SER A 141 -14.20 9.87 -0.94
C SER A 141 -13.23 8.68 -0.84
N GLY A 142 -12.22 8.62 -1.71
CA GLY A 142 -11.17 7.61 -1.77
C GLY A 142 -10.48 7.63 -3.12
N VAL A 143 -9.30 7.01 -3.23
CA VAL A 143 -8.56 6.88 -4.50
C VAL A 143 -9.37 6.07 -5.51
N HIS A 144 -9.98 4.95 -5.11
CA HIS A 144 -10.83 4.14 -5.98
C HIS A 144 -11.96 4.91 -6.66
N PRO A 145 -12.82 5.68 -5.94
CA PRO A 145 -13.84 6.50 -6.60
C PRO A 145 -13.26 7.50 -7.60
N GLY A 146 -12.11 8.08 -7.29
CA GLY A 146 -11.41 8.98 -8.21
C GLY A 146 -10.90 8.27 -9.46
N LEU A 147 -10.25 7.11 -9.31
CA LEU A 147 -9.79 6.29 -10.43
C LEU A 147 -10.93 5.81 -11.32
N ILE A 148 -12.03 5.34 -10.72
CA ILE A 148 -13.23 4.93 -11.47
C ILE A 148 -13.79 6.09 -12.29
N ALA A 149 -13.87 7.30 -11.69
CA ALA A 149 -14.32 8.49 -12.41
C ALA A 149 -13.40 8.85 -13.58
N ALA A 150 -12.08 8.79 -13.37
CA ALA A 150 -11.10 9.03 -14.43
C ALA A 150 -11.20 7.99 -15.56
N LEU A 151 -11.28 6.72 -15.23
CA LEU A 151 -11.48 5.64 -16.22
C LEU A 151 -12.77 5.83 -17.01
N LEU A 152 -13.89 6.17 -16.37
CA LEU A 152 -15.16 6.46 -17.05
C LEU A 152 -15.06 7.70 -17.97
N ALA A 153 -14.24 8.67 -17.61
CA ALA A 153 -14.06 9.91 -18.38
C ALA A 153 -13.22 9.70 -19.66
N ILE A 154 -12.22 8.80 -19.61
CA ILE A 154 -11.22 8.70 -20.68
C ILE A 154 -11.32 7.38 -21.47
N SER A 155 -11.91 6.34 -20.89
CA SER A 155 -11.90 4.97 -21.44
C SER A 155 -13.28 4.53 -21.86
N PRO A 156 -13.55 4.32 -23.16
CA PRO A 156 -14.81 3.71 -23.61
C PRO A 156 -15.03 2.33 -22.97
N PRO A 157 -16.28 1.88 -22.82
CA PRO A 157 -16.57 0.52 -22.37
C PRO A 157 -15.84 -0.53 -23.19
N ALA A 158 -15.33 -1.56 -22.53
CA ALA A 158 -14.53 -2.65 -23.09
C ALA A 158 -13.15 -2.25 -23.64
N SER A 159 -12.74 -0.99 -23.53
CA SER A 159 -11.37 -0.59 -23.86
C SER A 159 -10.36 -1.13 -22.85
N LYS A 160 -9.10 -1.18 -23.26
CA LYS A 160 -8.00 -1.72 -22.45
C LYS A 160 -7.39 -0.65 -21.54
N VAL A 161 -6.98 -1.09 -20.37
CA VAL A 161 -6.22 -0.31 -19.40
C VAL A 161 -4.96 -1.09 -19.06
N ILE A 162 -3.80 -0.51 -19.40
CA ILE A 162 -2.51 -1.15 -19.11
C ILE A 162 -2.17 -1.02 -17.61
N MET A 163 -1.57 -2.06 -17.04
CA MET A 163 -1.09 -2.13 -15.65
C MET A 163 0.19 -2.96 -15.61
N ASN A 164 1.17 -2.53 -14.82
CA ASN A 164 2.36 -3.34 -14.55
C ASN A 164 2.04 -4.34 -13.44
N THR A 165 2.07 -5.65 -13.74
CA THR A 165 1.75 -6.71 -12.77
C THR A 165 3.00 -7.49 -12.31
N PRO A 166 3.08 -7.92 -11.03
CA PRO A 166 2.04 -7.84 -9.99
C PRO A 166 1.73 -6.40 -9.56
N THR A 167 0.44 -6.13 -9.32
CA THR A 167 -0.04 -4.82 -8.90
C THR A 167 -1.14 -4.95 -7.84
N TYR A 168 -1.64 -3.80 -7.36
CA TYR A 168 -2.70 -3.76 -6.37
C TYR A 168 -3.99 -4.43 -6.90
N ASN A 169 -4.47 -5.43 -6.19
CA ASN A 169 -5.64 -6.22 -6.60
C ASN A 169 -6.96 -5.43 -6.69
N GLY A 170 -7.05 -4.28 -6.01
CA GLY A 170 -8.20 -3.38 -6.11
C GLY A 170 -8.41 -2.81 -7.50
N PHE A 171 -7.36 -2.70 -8.34
CA PHE A 171 -7.48 -2.17 -9.70
C PHE A 171 -8.43 -3.00 -10.57
N TRP A 172 -8.47 -4.33 -10.41
CA TRP A 172 -9.46 -5.16 -11.13
C TRP A 172 -10.90 -4.81 -10.77
N THR A 173 -11.14 -4.37 -9.54
CA THR A 173 -12.45 -3.86 -9.12
C THR A 173 -12.76 -2.52 -9.79
N ASP A 174 -11.77 -1.61 -9.90
CA ASP A 174 -11.93 -0.33 -10.58
C ASP A 174 -12.22 -0.52 -12.07
N LEU A 175 -11.51 -1.46 -12.73
CA LEU A 175 -11.78 -1.83 -14.13
C LEU A 175 -13.20 -2.40 -14.31
N LYS A 176 -13.64 -3.25 -13.39
CA LYS A 176 -15.01 -3.78 -13.41
C LYS A 176 -16.06 -2.65 -13.33
N TRP A 177 -15.87 -1.70 -12.42
CA TRP A 177 -16.82 -0.60 -12.24
C TRP A 177 -16.77 0.41 -13.38
N SER A 178 -15.62 0.62 -13.98
CA SER A 178 -15.46 1.46 -15.18
C SER A 178 -15.82 0.75 -16.49
N ARG A 179 -16.10 -0.55 -16.45
CA ARG A 179 -16.41 -1.40 -17.61
C ARG A 179 -15.25 -1.48 -18.61
N THR A 180 -14.02 -1.41 -18.13
CA THR A 180 -12.79 -1.55 -18.91
C THR A 180 -12.15 -2.92 -18.69
N VAL A 181 -11.11 -3.24 -19.45
CA VAL A 181 -10.44 -4.55 -19.45
C VAL A 181 -8.98 -4.40 -19.10
N ALA A 182 -8.47 -5.28 -18.25
CA ALA A 182 -7.05 -5.32 -17.90
C ALA A 182 -6.18 -5.69 -19.13
N ASN A 183 -5.09 -4.96 -19.31
CA ASN A 183 -4.02 -5.24 -20.28
C ASN A 183 -2.70 -5.30 -19.51
N GLU A 184 -2.31 -6.51 -19.07
CA GLU A 184 -1.24 -6.68 -18.10
C GLU A 184 0.14 -6.70 -18.71
N ASN A 185 0.97 -5.69 -18.45
CA ASN A 185 2.41 -5.74 -18.66
C ASN A 185 3.07 -6.44 -17.46
N LYS A 186 3.55 -7.66 -17.67
CA LYS A 186 4.17 -8.45 -16.61
C LYS A 186 5.59 -7.97 -16.35
N LEU A 187 5.85 -7.52 -15.12
CA LEU A 187 7.18 -7.13 -14.69
C LEU A 187 8.16 -8.31 -14.76
N ILE A 188 9.37 -8.04 -15.22
CA ILE A 188 10.47 -9.00 -15.27
C ILE A 188 11.22 -8.94 -13.95
N LYS A 189 11.50 -10.09 -13.35
CA LYS A 189 12.27 -10.20 -12.11
C LYS A 189 13.72 -10.57 -12.42
N ASP A 190 14.66 -9.76 -11.97
CA ASP A 190 16.08 -10.05 -12.13
C ASP A 190 16.58 -11.12 -11.13
N LYS A 191 17.86 -11.51 -11.27
CA LYS A 191 18.51 -12.50 -10.39
C LYS A 191 18.58 -12.08 -8.91
N ASN A 192 18.48 -10.78 -8.63
CA ASN A 192 18.50 -10.23 -7.26
C ASN A 192 17.08 -10.10 -6.67
N GLY A 193 16.07 -10.45 -7.44
CA GLY A 193 14.67 -10.36 -7.02
C GLY A 193 14.03 -8.98 -7.22
N VAL A 194 14.70 -8.06 -7.91
CA VAL A 194 14.16 -6.74 -8.26
C VAL A 194 13.31 -6.83 -9.51
N TYR A 195 12.18 -6.14 -9.51
CA TYR A 195 11.26 -6.11 -10.64
C TYR A 195 11.57 -4.94 -11.57
N HIS A 196 11.50 -5.19 -12.86
CA HIS A 196 11.75 -4.24 -13.95
C HIS A 196 10.63 -4.30 -14.98
N ILE A 197 10.44 -3.21 -15.71
CA ILE A 197 9.46 -3.14 -16.79
C ILE A 197 9.97 -3.92 -18.00
N ASP A 198 9.13 -4.77 -18.56
CA ASP A 198 9.32 -5.32 -19.90
C ASP A 198 8.88 -4.24 -20.91
N TRP A 199 9.85 -3.49 -21.41
CA TRP A 199 9.60 -2.34 -22.26
C TRP A 199 9.04 -2.72 -23.64
N ASP A 200 9.46 -3.84 -24.20
CA ASP A 200 8.97 -4.31 -25.49
C ASP A 200 7.50 -4.76 -25.36
N ASP A 201 7.17 -5.49 -24.30
CA ASP A 201 5.79 -5.86 -24.01
C ASP A 201 4.94 -4.62 -23.64
N PHE A 202 5.51 -3.65 -22.87
CA PHE A 202 4.80 -2.42 -22.53
C PHE A 202 4.37 -1.65 -23.78
N GLU A 203 5.31 -1.38 -24.71
CA GLU A 203 4.99 -0.66 -25.95
C GLU A 203 4.04 -1.45 -26.85
N ALA A 204 4.19 -2.78 -26.95
CA ALA A 204 3.30 -3.64 -27.73
C ALA A 204 1.84 -3.63 -27.22
N ARG A 205 1.63 -3.30 -25.93
CA ARG A 205 0.29 -3.19 -25.32
C ARG A 205 -0.40 -1.86 -25.56
N LEU A 206 0.31 -0.85 -26.02
CA LEU A 206 -0.23 0.48 -26.34
C LEU A 206 -0.91 0.44 -27.72
N THR A 207 -2.03 -0.27 -27.80
CA THR A 207 -2.83 -0.48 -29.01
C THR A 207 -3.93 0.59 -29.13
N PRO A 208 -4.58 0.78 -30.29
CA PRO A 208 -5.62 1.80 -30.47
C PRO A 208 -6.82 1.68 -29.55
N ASP A 209 -7.05 0.52 -28.93
CA ASP A 209 -8.09 0.28 -27.93
C ASP A 209 -7.59 0.39 -26.47
N THR A 210 -6.33 0.78 -26.26
CA THR A 210 -5.76 1.11 -24.95
C THR A 210 -5.90 2.60 -24.68
N HIS A 211 -6.58 3.00 -23.62
CA HIS A 211 -6.89 4.41 -23.34
C HIS A 211 -6.28 4.95 -22.06
N ALA A 212 -5.95 4.08 -21.10
CA ALA A 212 -5.35 4.47 -19.83
C ALA A 212 -4.20 3.55 -19.43
N PHE A 213 -3.26 4.10 -18.67
CA PHE A 213 -2.25 3.36 -17.91
C PHE A 213 -2.46 3.64 -16.42
N LEU A 214 -2.76 2.60 -15.64
CA LEU A 214 -2.78 2.66 -14.17
C LEU A 214 -1.36 2.45 -13.64
N LEU A 215 -0.68 3.55 -13.36
CA LEU A 215 0.64 3.56 -12.74
C LEU A 215 0.46 3.49 -11.22
N CYS A 216 1.13 2.55 -10.57
CA CYS A 216 1.27 2.51 -9.10
C CYS A 216 2.70 2.94 -8.73
N ASN A 217 2.85 4.04 -7.97
CA ASN A 217 4.17 4.58 -7.62
C ASN A 217 4.19 5.20 -6.22
N PRO A 218 4.86 4.58 -5.23
CA PRO A 218 5.57 3.28 -5.26
C PRO A 218 4.66 2.10 -5.59
N GLN A 219 5.21 1.11 -6.29
CA GLN A 219 4.48 -0.07 -6.76
C GLN A 219 4.04 -0.98 -5.62
N ASN A 220 2.76 -1.23 -5.49
CA ASN A 220 2.19 -2.24 -4.61
C ASN A 220 1.90 -3.51 -5.44
N PRO A 221 2.40 -4.70 -5.09
CA PRO A 221 3.07 -5.05 -3.82
C PRO A 221 4.60 -5.12 -3.89
N THR A 222 5.23 -4.93 -5.04
CA THR A 222 6.66 -5.18 -5.26
C THR A 222 7.58 -4.19 -4.55
N GLY A 223 7.05 -3.01 -4.20
CA GLY A 223 7.77 -1.96 -3.49
C GLY A 223 8.75 -1.15 -4.34
N ASN A 224 8.68 -1.24 -5.67
CA ASN A 224 9.51 -0.39 -6.54
C ASN A 224 9.13 1.08 -6.37
N CYS A 225 10.14 1.95 -6.22
CA CYS A 225 10.04 3.36 -6.55
C CYS A 225 10.58 3.54 -7.97
N TRP A 226 9.70 3.87 -8.92
CA TRP A 226 10.13 4.03 -10.31
C TRP A 226 11.06 5.22 -10.46
N SER A 227 12.16 5.05 -11.20
CA SER A 227 13.11 6.13 -11.47
C SER A 227 12.48 7.22 -12.35
N GLU A 228 13.06 8.42 -12.34
CA GLU A 228 12.63 9.50 -13.25
C GLU A 228 12.71 9.05 -14.71
N ASP A 229 13.78 8.32 -15.10
CA ASP A 229 13.94 7.80 -16.45
C ASP A 229 12.85 6.78 -16.81
N ASP A 230 12.47 5.87 -15.89
CA ASP A 230 11.37 4.93 -16.11
C ASP A 230 10.04 5.67 -16.29
N LEU A 231 9.77 6.66 -15.43
CA LEU A 231 8.53 7.45 -15.48
C LEU A 231 8.45 8.29 -16.75
N LEU A 232 9.55 8.91 -17.16
CA LEU A 232 9.64 9.64 -18.43
C LEU A 232 9.36 8.71 -19.61
N ARG A 233 10.03 7.56 -19.67
CA ARG A 233 9.82 6.59 -20.76
C ARG A 233 8.39 6.06 -20.81
N MET A 234 7.79 5.72 -19.66
CA MET A 234 6.37 5.36 -19.59
C MET A 234 5.47 6.49 -20.11
N GLY A 235 5.74 7.73 -19.66
CA GLY A 235 4.99 8.91 -20.08
C GLY A 235 5.11 9.22 -21.57
N GLU A 236 6.33 9.14 -22.15
CA GLU A 236 6.58 9.34 -23.58
C GLU A 236 5.83 8.32 -24.45
N LEU A 237 5.91 7.04 -24.08
CA LEU A 237 5.20 5.98 -24.78
C LEU A 237 3.68 6.17 -24.69
N CYS A 238 3.16 6.47 -23.49
CA CYS A 238 1.75 6.75 -23.30
C CYS A 238 1.28 7.97 -24.13
N LEU A 239 2.03 9.07 -24.10
CA LEU A 239 1.72 10.28 -24.88
C LEU A 239 1.74 10.00 -26.38
N LYS A 240 2.76 9.31 -26.89
CA LYS A 240 2.90 8.89 -28.30
C LYS A 240 1.68 8.10 -28.80
N HIS A 241 1.11 7.27 -27.95
CA HIS A 241 -0.02 6.39 -28.31
C HIS A 241 -1.40 6.94 -27.86
N GLY A 242 -1.46 8.16 -27.31
CA GLY A 242 -2.71 8.78 -26.85
C GLY A 242 -3.32 8.11 -25.62
N VAL A 243 -2.49 7.48 -24.79
CA VAL A 243 -2.88 6.81 -23.54
C VAL A 243 -2.67 7.76 -22.38
N THR A 244 -3.70 7.97 -21.54
CA THR A 244 -3.59 8.85 -20.38
C THR A 244 -3.03 8.09 -19.18
N VAL A 245 -2.10 8.71 -18.44
CA VAL A 245 -1.52 8.13 -17.22
C VAL A 245 -2.40 8.47 -16.01
N LEU A 246 -2.84 7.47 -15.27
CA LEU A 246 -3.51 7.58 -13.99
C LEU A 246 -2.55 7.12 -12.90
N ALA A 247 -1.86 8.09 -12.26
CA ALA A 247 -0.82 7.82 -11.29
C ALA A 247 -1.40 7.65 -9.89
N ASP A 248 -1.54 6.40 -9.44
CA ASP A 248 -1.85 6.08 -8.04
C ASP A 248 -0.58 6.17 -7.20
N GLU A 249 -0.45 7.26 -6.48
CA GLU A 249 0.69 7.58 -5.63
C GLU A 249 0.34 7.50 -4.13
N ILE A 250 -0.64 6.68 -3.76
CA ILE A 250 -1.13 6.57 -2.37
C ILE A 250 -0.06 6.11 -1.38
N HIS A 251 1.02 5.46 -1.85
CA HIS A 251 2.13 4.98 -1.02
C HIS A 251 3.33 5.94 -0.98
N CYS A 252 3.24 7.13 -1.58
CA CYS A 252 4.35 8.05 -1.79
C CYS A 252 5.08 8.50 -0.52
N ASP A 253 4.42 8.49 0.64
CA ASP A 253 5.04 8.85 1.92
C ASP A 253 5.98 7.76 2.47
N PHE A 254 5.88 6.53 1.99
CA PHE A 254 6.69 5.41 2.46
C PHE A 254 7.84 5.12 1.50
N VAL A 255 8.98 5.74 1.76
CA VAL A 255 10.23 5.55 1.00
C VAL A 255 11.31 5.10 1.96
N ASN A 256 11.93 3.96 1.68
CA ASN A 256 12.93 3.38 2.54
C ASN A 256 14.27 4.13 2.40
N LYS A 257 15.11 4.05 3.43
CA LYS A 257 16.38 4.78 3.52
C LYS A 257 17.26 4.54 2.29
N GLY A 258 17.75 5.64 1.71
CA GLY A 258 18.61 5.60 0.53
C GLY A 258 17.87 5.40 -0.80
N GLN A 259 16.54 5.36 -0.78
CA GLN A 259 15.70 5.32 -1.96
C GLN A 259 15.07 6.68 -2.24
N THR A 260 14.56 6.87 -3.45
CA THR A 260 13.91 8.10 -3.87
C THR A 260 12.57 7.78 -4.51
N TYR A 261 11.54 8.53 -4.13
CA TYR A 261 10.28 8.59 -4.84
C TYR A 261 10.27 9.82 -5.73
N THR A 262 9.96 9.63 -7.01
CA THR A 262 9.76 10.71 -7.97
C THR A 262 8.27 10.82 -8.26
N PRO A 263 7.61 11.93 -7.90
CA PRO A 263 6.22 12.17 -8.28
C PRO A 263 6.07 12.27 -9.79
N PHE A 264 5.04 11.66 -10.38
CA PHE A 264 4.81 11.77 -11.83
C PHE A 264 4.60 13.24 -12.27
N ALA A 265 3.96 14.04 -11.43
CA ALA A 265 3.72 15.47 -11.69
C ALA A 265 4.98 16.34 -11.60
N SER A 266 6.13 15.83 -11.14
CA SER A 266 7.42 16.55 -11.10
C SER A 266 8.30 16.31 -12.32
N LEU A 267 7.87 15.50 -13.27
CA LEU A 267 8.63 15.22 -14.49
C LEU A 267 8.87 16.50 -15.29
N PRO A 268 10.05 16.63 -15.94
CA PRO A 268 10.43 17.88 -16.62
C PRO A 268 9.63 18.15 -17.90
N ASP A 269 9.06 17.11 -18.53
CA ASP A 269 8.27 17.28 -19.76
C ASP A 269 6.81 17.60 -19.41
N LYS A 270 6.41 18.86 -19.66
CA LYS A 270 5.06 19.34 -19.41
C LYS A 270 3.99 18.57 -20.21
N ALA A 271 4.27 18.14 -21.44
CA ALA A 271 3.29 17.41 -22.25
C ALA A 271 2.96 16.05 -21.64
N ILE A 272 3.97 15.38 -21.08
CA ILE A 272 3.81 14.13 -20.35
C ILE A 272 2.96 14.36 -19.08
N VAL A 273 3.30 15.38 -18.29
CA VAL A 273 2.57 15.72 -17.05
C VAL A 273 1.13 16.10 -17.35
N ASP A 274 0.89 16.91 -18.38
CA ASP A 274 -0.47 17.32 -18.80
C ASP A 274 -1.31 16.12 -19.31
N ASN A 275 -0.69 15.02 -19.69
CA ASN A 275 -1.38 13.78 -20.07
C ASN A 275 -1.61 12.84 -18.87
N SER A 276 -1.67 13.39 -17.65
CA SER A 276 -1.82 12.57 -16.45
C SER A 276 -2.84 13.15 -15.45
N VAL A 277 -3.33 12.24 -14.59
CA VAL A 277 -4.06 12.57 -13.36
C VAL A 277 -3.37 11.84 -12.21
N THR A 278 -3.02 12.57 -11.16
CA THR A 278 -2.37 12.02 -9.96
C THR A 278 -3.39 11.84 -8.83
N PHE A 279 -3.36 10.70 -8.17
CA PHE A 279 -4.24 10.32 -7.07
C PHE A 279 -3.40 10.08 -5.80
N LYS A 280 -3.77 10.73 -4.71
CA LYS A 280 -3.10 10.62 -3.41
C LYS A 280 -4.09 10.61 -2.25
N ALA A 281 -3.65 10.09 -1.10
CA ALA A 281 -4.38 10.15 0.15
C ALA A 281 -3.45 9.87 1.33
N VAL A 282 -3.77 10.42 2.50
CA VAL A 282 -3.11 10.04 3.77
C VAL A 282 -3.75 8.82 4.44
N SER A 283 -4.64 8.12 3.73
CA SER A 283 -5.28 6.90 4.24
C SER A 283 -4.29 5.77 4.51
N LYS A 284 -3.19 5.71 3.76
CA LYS A 284 -2.07 4.78 4.03
C LYS A 284 -1.11 5.35 5.06
N THR A 285 -0.79 6.63 4.95
CA THR A 285 0.18 7.35 5.79
C THR A 285 -0.18 7.28 7.27
N PHE A 286 -1.45 7.51 7.60
CA PHE A 286 -1.94 7.55 8.99
C PHE A 286 -3.02 6.50 9.29
N SER A 287 -3.17 5.47 8.46
CA SER A 287 -4.22 4.43 8.61
C SER A 287 -5.64 5.00 8.66
N LEU A 288 -5.92 6.05 7.88
CA LEU A 288 -7.20 6.76 7.83
C LEU A 288 -8.17 6.24 6.76
N ALA A 289 -8.00 5.00 6.27
CA ALA A 289 -8.84 4.45 5.20
C ALA A 289 -10.35 4.45 5.54
N GLY A 290 -10.70 4.33 6.81
CA GLY A 290 -12.07 4.43 7.32
C GLY A 290 -12.67 5.82 7.21
N MET A 291 -11.86 6.88 7.15
CA MET A 291 -12.29 8.27 7.05
C MET A 291 -12.73 8.69 5.65
N LYS A 292 -12.52 7.85 4.64
CA LYS A 292 -13.04 8.06 3.29
C LYS A 292 -12.73 9.44 2.70
N ASN A 293 -11.43 9.77 2.61
CA ASN A 293 -10.95 11.00 2.02
C ASN A 293 -9.69 10.72 1.18
N ALA A 294 -9.63 11.33 0.02
CA ALA A 294 -8.51 11.32 -0.92
C ALA A 294 -8.60 12.57 -1.79
N TYR A 295 -7.64 12.75 -2.66
CA TYR A 295 -7.71 13.79 -3.69
C TYR A 295 -7.05 13.33 -4.97
N PHE A 296 -7.41 14.02 -6.06
CA PHE A 296 -6.72 13.93 -7.33
C PHE A 296 -6.54 15.31 -7.94
N TYR A 297 -5.56 15.44 -8.81
CA TYR A 297 -5.28 16.68 -9.54
C TYR A 297 -4.65 16.38 -10.90
N SER A 298 -4.74 17.37 -11.80
CA SER A 298 -4.06 17.37 -13.09
C SER A 298 -3.68 18.80 -13.46
N THR A 299 -2.55 18.97 -14.12
CA THR A 299 -2.14 20.27 -14.68
C THR A 299 -2.88 20.62 -15.97
N ASN A 300 -3.58 19.64 -16.56
CA ASN A 300 -4.42 19.83 -17.74
C ASN A 300 -5.87 20.12 -17.32
N PRO A 301 -6.35 21.37 -17.46
CA PRO A 301 -7.69 21.74 -17.02
C PRO A 301 -8.81 21.02 -17.80
N VAL A 302 -8.58 20.71 -19.08
CA VAL A 302 -9.58 20.01 -19.91
C VAL A 302 -9.73 18.56 -19.45
N LEU A 303 -8.61 17.87 -19.20
CA LEU A 303 -8.64 16.52 -18.66
C LEU A 303 -9.27 16.48 -17.27
N LEU A 304 -8.90 17.43 -16.40
CA LEU A 304 -9.41 17.52 -15.04
C LEU A 304 -10.95 17.72 -15.03
N GLU A 305 -11.48 18.63 -15.85
CA GLU A 305 -12.92 18.86 -15.94
C GLU A 305 -13.68 17.64 -16.49
N ARG A 306 -13.08 16.90 -17.43
CA ARG A 306 -13.67 15.64 -17.91
C ARG A 306 -13.78 14.62 -16.77
N VAL A 307 -12.76 14.50 -15.92
CA VAL A 307 -12.80 13.60 -14.76
C VAL A 307 -13.81 14.08 -13.72
N ARG A 308 -13.83 15.37 -13.43
CA ARG A 308 -14.80 16.00 -12.51
C ARG A 308 -16.25 15.75 -12.92
N TYR A 309 -16.55 15.72 -14.20
CA TYR A 309 -17.90 15.46 -14.71
C TYR A 309 -18.44 14.07 -14.32
N TYR A 310 -17.56 13.06 -14.23
CA TYR A 310 -17.90 11.71 -13.80
C TYR A 310 -17.69 11.48 -12.30
N HIS A 311 -17.06 12.46 -11.64
CA HIS A 311 -16.75 12.33 -10.22
C HIS A 311 -17.86 12.88 -9.35
N ARG A 312 -18.28 12.07 -8.38
CA ARG A 312 -19.14 12.51 -7.28
C ARG A 312 -18.55 12.04 -5.97
N ALA A 313 -18.28 12.96 -5.05
CA ALA A 313 -17.87 12.65 -3.70
C ALA A 313 -18.93 13.12 -2.70
N ASP A 314 -19.50 12.18 -1.97
CA ASP A 314 -20.27 12.50 -0.78
C ASP A 314 -19.29 12.50 0.40
N LEU A 315 -18.79 13.69 0.72
CA LEU A 315 -17.76 13.88 1.73
C LEU A 315 -18.37 13.80 3.14
N ASN A 316 -17.63 13.23 4.09
CA ASN A 316 -18.04 13.24 5.47
C ASN A 316 -17.21 14.23 6.30
N THR A 317 -17.87 14.91 7.24
CA THR A 317 -17.26 15.94 8.08
C THR A 317 -16.05 15.44 8.85
N LEU A 318 -16.14 14.26 9.46
CA LEU A 318 -15.04 13.70 10.26
C LEU A 318 -13.84 13.32 9.38
N GLY A 319 -14.11 12.86 8.15
CA GLY A 319 -13.07 12.58 7.17
C GLY A 319 -12.28 13.85 6.78
N ILE A 320 -12.97 14.96 6.53
CA ILE A 320 -12.33 16.26 6.22
C ILE A 320 -11.46 16.68 7.39
N VAL A 321 -12.01 16.73 8.61
CA VAL A 321 -11.30 17.19 9.81
C VAL A 321 -10.07 16.31 10.11
N ALA A 322 -10.21 14.99 10.05
CA ALA A 322 -9.12 14.06 10.30
C ALA A 322 -7.98 14.21 9.28
N ASN A 323 -8.32 14.35 7.99
CA ASN A 323 -7.31 14.48 6.94
C ASN A 323 -6.64 15.86 6.97
N GLU A 324 -7.36 16.93 7.26
CA GLU A 324 -6.76 18.26 7.42
C GLU A 324 -5.76 18.29 8.59
N ALA A 325 -6.13 17.78 9.75
CA ALA A 325 -5.22 17.68 10.90
C ALA A 325 -3.99 16.83 10.58
N ALA A 326 -4.18 15.71 9.85
CA ALA A 326 -3.09 14.85 9.42
C ALA A 326 -2.08 15.59 8.51
N TYR A 327 -2.56 16.34 7.52
CA TYR A 327 -1.70 17.12 6.62
C TYR A 327 -1.01 18.29 7.32
N ARG A 328 -1.70 18.98 8.25
CA ARG A 328 -1.12 20.14 8.94
C ARG A 328 -0.12 19.79 10.01
N GLU A 329 -0.36 18.70 10.77
CA GLU A 329 0.35 18.44 12.01
C GLU A 329 0.92 17.01 12.12
N GLY A 330 0.63 16.13 11.16
CA GLY A 330 1.04 14.72 11.22
C GLY A 330 2.50 14.45 10.85
N ALA A 331 3.21 15.41 10.24
CA ALA A 331 4.56 15.20 9.73
C ALA A 331 5.55 14.66 10.79
N PRO A 332 5.62 15.17 12.04
CA PRO A 332 6.57 14.66 13.03
C PRO A 332 6.35 13.19 13.40
N TRP A 333 5.09 12.75 13.41
CA TRP A 333 4.76 11.33 13.65
C TRP A 333 5.22 10.45 12.49
N LEU A 334 4.99 10.89 11.25
CA LEU A 334 5.42 10.17 10.06
C LEU A 334 6.94 10.07 10.01
N ASP A 335 7.64 11.18 10.28
CA ASP A 335 9.10 11.22 10.27
C ASP A 335 9.73 10.30 11.32
N ALA A 336 9.05 10.09 12.44
CA ALA A 336 9.44 9.09 13.43
C ALA A 336 9.08 7.65 13.01
N LEU A 337 7.98 7.46 12.24
CA LEU A 337 7.54 6.14 11.79
C LEU A 337 8.42 5.58 10.66
N LEU A 338 8.87 6.42 9.72
CA LEU A 338 9.61 5.96 8.54
C LEU A 338 10.89 5.17 8.90
N PRO A 339 11.76 5.61 9.83
CA PRO A 339 12.90 4.81 10.27
C PRO A 339 12.50 3.48 10.92
N TYR A 340 11.36 3.44 11.62
CA TYR A 340 10.84 2.23 12.24
C TYR A 340 10.41 1.20 11.18
N ILE A 341 9.70 1.64 10.14
CA ILE A 341 9.31 0.78 9.02
C ILE A 341 10.54 0.28 8.26
N ASP A 342 11.50 1.17 7.99
CA ASP A 342 12.76 0.82 7.32
C ASP A 342 13.53 -0.27 8.08
N ALA A 343 13.63 -0.15 9.40
CA ALA A 343 14.28 -1.14 10.25
C ALA A 343 13.48 -2.46 10.31
N ASN A 344 12.16 -2.43 10.25
CA ASN A 344 11.32 -3.63 10.14
C ASN A 344 11.58 -4.39 8.83
N HIS A 345 11.77 -3.69 7.72
CA HIS A 345 12.16 -4.29 6.45
C HIS A 345 13.54 -4.93 6.52
N ASP A 346 14.53 -4.24 7.10
CA ASP A 346 15.89 -4.81 7.30
C ASP A 346 15.85 -6.05 8.19
N PHE A 347 15.11 -5.99 9.29
CA PHE A 347 14.95 -7.14 10.17
C PHE A 347 14.31 -8.32 9.45
N ALA A 348 13.24 -8.10 8.70
CA ALA A 348 12.55 -9.15 7.94
C ALA A 348 13.49 -9.80 6.90
N GLU A 349 14.25 -9.00 6.14
CA GLU A 349 15.20 -9.53 5.14
C GLU A 349 16.27 -10.39 5.79
N GLN A 350 16.90 -9.90 6.88
CA GLN A 350 17.95 -10.62 7.59
C GLN A 350 17.44 -11.89 8.28
N TYR A 351 16.29 -11.80 8.94
CA TYR A 351 15.70 -12.92 9.66
C TYR A 351 15.30 -14.05 8.70
N LEU A 352 14.56 -13.72 7.64
CA LEU A 352 14.14 -14.70 6.65
C LEU A 352 15.34 -15.37 5.98
N LYS A 353 16.35 -14.60 5.59
CA LYS A 353 17.56 -15.13 4.99
C LYS A 353 18.30 -16.11 5.89
N SER A 354 18.33 -15.87 7.21
CA SER A 354 19.09 -16.69 8.16
C SER A 354 18.27 -17.84 8.76
N GLN A 355 16.97 -17.67 8.97
CA GLN A 355 16.12 -18.60 9.69
C GLN A 355 15.11 -19.35 8.82
N CYS A 356 14.73 -18.79 7.67
CA CYS A 356 13.70 -19.34 6.79
C CYS A 356 14.16 -19.27 5.31
N PRO A 357 15.22 -20.01 4.91
CA PRO A 357 15.83 -19.87 3.58
C PRO A 357 14.89 -20.22 2.41
N ASP A 358 13.82 -20.96 2.66
CA ASP A 358 12.79 -21.29 1.68
C ASP A 358 11.82 -20.10 1.41
N ILE A 359 11.89 -19.05 2.23
CA ILE A 359 11.14 -17.81 2.05
C ILE A 359 12.12 -16.71 1.67
N ARG A 360 12.01 -16.23 0.43
CA ARG A 360 12.90 -15.19 -0.08
C ARG A 360 12.20 -13.84 -0.05
N TYR A 361 12.87 -12.87 0.53
CA TYR A 361 12.44 -11.49 0.59
C TYR A 361 13.59 -10.58 0.21
N LYS A 362 13.30 -9.56 -0.59
CA LYS A 362 14.18 -8.44 -0.89
C LYS A 362 13.55 -7.18 -0.32
N LYS A 363 14.31 -6.43 0.48
CA LYS A 363 13.86 -5.15 1.04
C LYS A 363 13.28 -4.26 -0.06
N ALA A 364 12.06 -3.80 0.14
CA ALA A 364 11.37 -2.90 -0.77
C ALA A 364 12.05 -1.53 -0.83
N GLN A 365 11.93 -0.82 -1.95
CA GLN A 365 12.38 0.56 -2.07
C GLN A 365 11.37 1.52 -1.40
N GLY A 366 10.10 1.21 -1.51
CA GLY A 366 9.00 1.96 -0.91
C GLY A 366 7.89 1.05 -0.42
N THR A 367 6.84 1.63 0.13
CA THR A 367 5.74 0.99 0.84
C THR A 367 6.14 0.40 2.20
N TYR A 368 5.17 0.02 3.01
CA TYR A 368 5.38 -0.78 4.24
C TYR A 368 5.01 -2.25 4.03
N LEU A 369 4.93 -2.69 2.76
CA LEU A 369 4.55 -4.05 2.41
C LEU A 369 5.78 -4.91 2.16
N ALA A 370 5.74 -6.16 2.63
CA ALA A 370 6.75 -7.17 2.32
C ALA A 370 6.19 -8.16 1.28
N TRP A 371 6.82 -8.21 0.11
CA TRP A 371 6.46 -9.12 -0.97
C TRP A 371 7.34 -10.37 -0.91
N LEU A 372 6.80 -11.43 -0.33
CA LEU A 372 7.54 -12.66 -0.06
C LEU A 372 7.45 -13.65 -1.23
N LYS A 373 8.56 -14.26 -1.60
CA LYS A 373 8.62 -15.36 -2.54
C LYS A 373 8.63 -16.68 -1.77
N MET A 374 7.57 -17.48 -1.92
CA MET A 374 7.31 -18.67 -1.11
C MET A 374 7.07 -19.94 -1.96
N GLU A 375 7.54 -19.99 -3.23
CA GLU A 375 7.28 -21.10 -4.15
C GLU A 375 7.87 -22.43 -3.63
N ASP A 376 9.02 -22.36 -2.95
CA ASP A 376 9.64 -23.56 -2.39
C ASP A 376 8.77 -24.13 -1.24
N LEU A 377 8.19 -23.27 -0.40
CA LEU A 377 7.24 -23.66 0.63
C LEU A 377 5.93 -24.20 0.03
N VAL A 378 5.37 -23.51 -0.96
CA VAL A 378 4.16 -23.95 -1.70
C VAL A 378 4.34 -25.34 -2.25
N THR A 379 5.51 -25.63 -2.84
CA THR A 379 5.86 -26.95 -3.36
C THR A 379 6.05 -27.98 -2.22
N GLY A 380 6.77 -27.59 -1.16
CA GLY A 380 7.08 -28.48 -0.03
C GLY A 380 5.86 -28.95 0.75
N ILE A 381 4.81 -28.14 0.84
CA ILE A 381 3.53 -28.49 1.49
C ILE A 381 2.51 -29.12 0.53
N ASP A 382 2.87 -29.33 -0.74
CA ASP A 382 1.98 -29.84 -1.79
C ASP A 382 0.69 -29.01 -1.93
N ALA A 383 0.84 -27.69 -1.87
CA ALA A 383 -0.29 -26.75 -1.83
C ALA A 383 -1.19 -26.84 -3.07
N LYS A 384 -0.63 -27.17 -4.24
CA LYS A 384 -1.40 -27.29 -5.48
C LYS A 384 -2.44 -28.43 -5.39
N ALA A 385 -2.01 -29.65 -5.10
CA ALA A 385 -2.91 -30.78 -5.00
C ALA A 385 -3.93 -30.60 -3.87
N LYS A 386 -3.50 -30.01 -2.74
CA LYS A 386 -4.39 -29.75 -1.61
C LYS A 386 -5.41 -28.63 -1.89
N ALA A 387 -5.04 -27.61 -2.63
CA ALA A 387 -5.98 -26.57 -3.08
C ALA A 387 -7.05 -27.16 -4.02
N GLU A 388 -6.63 -27.98 -4.98
CA GLU A 388 -7.55 -28.69 -5.89
C GLU A 388 -8.51 -29.60 -5.11
N GLN A 389 -8.01 -30.39 -4.16
CA GLN A 389 -8.82 -31.26 -3.31
C GLN A 389 -9.81 -30.49 -2.43
N ALA A 390 -9.40 -29.31 -1.92
CA ALA A 390 -10.23 -28.45 -1.10
C ALA A 390 -11.16 -27.51 -1.91
N GLY A 391 -11.09 -27.54 -3.25
CA GLY A 391 -11.87 -26.64 -4.11
C GLY A 391 -11.50 -25.16 -3.97
N LEU A 392 -10.24 -24.89 -3.59
CA LEU A 392 -9.75 -23.53 -3.45
C LEU A 392 -9.31 -22.94 -4.79
N LYS A 393 -9.31 -21.61 -4.89
CA LYS A 393 -9.03 -20.87 -6.11
C LYS A 393 -7.60 -21.06 -6.63
N SER A 394 -6.62 -21.16 -5.74
CA SER A 394 -5.21 -21.33 -6.12
C SER A 394 -4.39 -21.95 -4.97
N PRO A 395 -3.16 -22.43 -5.26
CA PRO A 395 -2.23 -22.92 -4.23
C PRO A 395 -1.93 -21.90 -3.13
N GLU A 396 -1.87 -20.61 -3.47
CA GLU A 396 -1.60 -19.52 -2.53
C GLU A 396 -2.75 -19.34 -1.53
N HIS A 397 -4.00 -19.60 -1.94
CA HIS A 397 -5.13 -19.60 -1.01
C HIS A 397 -5.07 -20.77 -0.02
N TYR A 398 -4.57 -21.94 -0.45
CA TYR A 398 -4.32 -23.04 0.48
C TYR A 398 -3.18 -22.68 1.44
N MET A 399 -2.12 -22.07 0.95
CA MET A 399 -1.00 -21.61 1.78
C MET A 399 -1.44 -20.57 2.81
N GLU A 400 -2.34 -19.62 2.46
CA GLU A 400 -2.92 -18.68 3.42
C GLU A 400 -3.59 -19.42 4.58
N GLN A 401 -4.46 -20.40 4.28
CA GLN A 401 -5.11 -21.22 5.32
C GLN A 401 -4.10 -22.00 6.14
N TRP A 402 -3.13 -22.63 5.50
CA TRP A 402 -2.08 -23.40 6.16
C TRP A 402 -1.24 -22.53 7.12
N LEU A 403 -0.92 -21.29 6.73
CA LEU A 403 -0.21 -20.34 7.60
C LEU A 403 -1.04 -19.95 8.82
N VAL A 404 -2.33 -19.75 8.66
CA VAL A 404 -3.22 -19.45 9.80
C VAL A 404 -3.29 -20.64 10.73
N GLU A 405 -3.51 -21.86 10.23
CA GLU A 405 -3.63 -23.06 11.05
C GLU A 405 -2.31 -23.46 11.75
N ARG A 406 -1.15 -23.16 11.15
CA ARG A 406 0.15 -23.64 11.63
C ARG A 406 1.01 -22.57 12.28
N ALA A 407 0.91 -21.33 11.81
CA ALA A 407 1.71 -20.20 12.28
C ALA A 407 0.87 -19.10 12.92
N HIS A 408 -0.46 -19.22 12.90
CA HIS A 408 -1.40 -18.23 13.42
C HIS A 408 -1.29 -16.83 12.76
N VAL A 409 -0.77 -16.80 11.52
CA VAL A 409 -0.53 -15.58 10.75
C VAL A 409 -1.35 -15.58 9.46
N GLN A 410 -2.08 -14.51 9.21
CA GLN A 410 -2.79 -14.33 7.94
C GLN A 410 -2.01 -13.36 7.05
N LEU A 411 -1.69 -13.80 5.84
CA LEU A 411 -1.10 -13.02 4.76
C LEU A 411 -2.09 -12.94 3.60
N ASN A 412 -1.84 -12.02 2.65
CA ASN A 412 -2.58 -12.04 1.38
C ASN A 412 -1.92 -13.01 0.38
N PRO A 413 -2.72 -13.82 -0.34
CA PRO A 413 -2.20 -14.59 -1.45
C PRO A 413 -1.69 -13.67 -2.57
N GLY A 414 -0.62 -14.10 -3.24
CA GLY A 414 0.04 -13.33 -4.30
C GLY A 414 -0.43 -13.69 -5.72
N SER A 415 -1.60 -14.30 -5.86
CA SER A 415 -2.15 -14.77 -7.15
C SER A 415 -3.26 -13.88 -7.68
#